data_84f9b70b6af95ed2d04dec82678b0a85
#
_entry.id   84f9b70b6af95ed2d04dec82678b0a85
#
_cell.length_a   1.000
_cell.length_b   1.000
_cell.length_c   1.000
_cell.angle_alpha   90.00
_cell.angle_beta   90.00
_cell.angle_gamma   90.00
#
_symmetry.space_group_name_H-M   'P 1'
#
loop_
_entity.id
_entity.type
_entity.pdbx_description
1 polymer ?
#
loop_
_entity_poly.entity_id
_entity_poly.type
_entity_poly.pdbx_seq_one_letter_code
_entity_poly.pdbx_strand_id
1 'polypeptide(L)'
;MWEISVVEGREGGRTALVIKLHHALSDGVAGVTEFAGLFDLEPSPGPVEAPPVPEPAGPIPSALDMLTRSSSELLRRPGAILEAIGSSLERLAERVDEVMGATEGSGAPSHGAGLLDAPQTALSGTISHARRFVRLHLSLPAVKEAARRHSGTVTDFAVSITGGALRRLLSERDQAPGQDLVAFVPVNIRVPGTTGELGNRISARLVPLDSEVLDPLERLDAVVKRSASAKACAEPTSDPVNDLAEAAGPALASLAGKVVSAFDLFDHLPSGANVIISSVPGPPVPLYCAGERIERVAPIGPLMFNQGINLTLMSYCDYLELGVLACARRVPDIDRFRELLEEEAAAILDLDGLAVDAALAT
;
A
#
# COMPACT_ATOMS: atom_id res chain seq x y z
N MET A 1 10.41 -0.23 18.56
CA MET A 1 9.88 0.17 17.27
C MET A 1 10.25 -0.81 16.14
N TRP A 2 11.14 -1.77 16.38
CA TRP A 2 11.45 -2.88 15.47
C TRP A 2 11.52 -4.21 16.25
N GLU A 3 11.29 -5.31 15.54
CA GLU A 3 11.34 -6.68 16.06
C GLU A 3 11.85 -7.60 14.97
N ILE A 4 12.73 -8.54 15.30
CA ILE A 4 13.20 -9.59 14.41
C ILE A 4 12.94 -10.92 15.09
N SER A 5 12.20 -11.80 14.44
CA SER A 5 11.92 -13.15 14.91
C SER A 5 12.50 -14.18 13.93
N VAL A 6 13.15 -15.20 14.47
CA VAL A 6 13.67 -16.32 13.71
C VAL A 6 12.72 -17.50 13.83
N VAL A 7 12.28 -18.05 12.72
CA VAL A 7 11.37 -19.21 12.65
C VAL A 7 12.10 -20.35 11.95
N GLU A 8 12.46 -21.34 12.73
CA GLU A 8 13.14 -22.56 12.28
C GLU A 8 12.15 -23.68 11.93
N GLY A 9 12.66 -24.76 11.34
CA GLY A 9 11.88 -25.98 11.09
C GLY A 9 10.83 -25.86 9.98
N ARG A 10 11.04 -24.94 9.04
CA ARG A 10 10.18 -24.83 7.86
C ARG A 10 10.45 -25.97 6.88
N GLU A 11 9.52 -26.23 5.99
CA GLU A 11 9.63 -27.23 4.94
C GLU A 11 10.94 -27.10 4.17
N GLY A 12 11.61 -28.23 3.90
CA GLY A 12 12.92 -28.25 3.25
C GLY A 12 14.08 -27.79 4.14
N GLY A 13 13.92 -27.74 5.48
CA GLY A 13 14.96 -27.32 6.41
C GLY A 13 15.24 -25.82 6.41
N ARG A 14 14.37 -25.03 5.78
CA ARG A 14 14.50 -23.58 5.67
C ARG A 14 14.20 -22.87 7.00
N THR A 15 14.84 -21.71 7.19
CA THR A 15 14.58 -20.78 8.27
C THR A 15 13.95 -19.51 7.70
N ALA A 16 12.99 -18.92 8.40
CA ALA A 16 12.42 -17.63 8.04
C ALA A 16 12.78 -16.56 9.05
N LEU A 17 13.14 -15.38 8.56
CA LEU A 17 13.28 -14.19 9.37
C LEU A 17 12.00 -13.34 9.19
N VAL A 18 11.33 -13.06 10.29
CA VAL A 18 10.20 -12.13 10.31
C VAL A 18 10.67 -10.81 10.88
N ILE A 19 10.75 -9.81 10.03
CA ILE A 19 11.25 -8.49 10.41
C ILE A 19 10.07 -7.52 10.40
N LYS A 20 9.84 -6.89 11.53
CA LYS A 20 8.73 -5.96 11.75
C LYS A 20 9.28 -4.60 12.10
N LEU A 21 8.91 -3.60 11.32
CA LEU A 21 9.23 -2.20 11.56
C LEU A 21 7.94 -1.41 11.80
N HIS A 22 8.00 -0.50 12.76
CA HIS A 22 6.91 0.45 12.91
C HIS A 22 6.96 1.46 11.77
N HIS A 23 5.86 1.63 11.06
CA HIS A 23 5.81 2.45 9.83
C HIS A 23 6.15 3.93 10.05
N ALA A 24 6.12 4.42 11.30
CA ALA A 24 6.59 5.77 11.64
C ALA A 24 8.11 5.96 11.48
N LEU A 25 8.89 4.87 11.43
CA LEU A 25 10.35 4.95 11.24
C LEU A 25 10.70 5.17 9.78
N SER A 26 9.99 4.51 8.88
CA SER A 26 10.40 4.42 7.49
C SER A 26 9.20 4.06 6.60
N ASP A 27 9.14 4.64 5.42
CA ASP A 27 8.25 4.18 4.34
C ASP A 27 8.85 2.96 3.60
N GLY A 28 8.09 2.37 2.67
CA GLY A 28 8.50 1.16 1.96
C GLY A 28 9.87 1.27 1.28
N VAL A 29 10.21 2.40 0.68
CA VAL A 29 11.48 2.59 -0.05
C VAL A 29 12.65 2.77 0.91
N ALA A 30 12.50 3.60 1.95
CA ALA A 30 13.52 3.75 2.98
C ALA A 30 13.70 2.45 3.77
N GLY A 31 12.60 1.73 4.07
CA GLY A 31 12.63 0.43 4.73
C GLY A 31 13.48 -0.60 3.98
N VAL A 32 13.36 -0.68 2.66
CA VAL A 32 14.20 -1.60 1.86
C VAL A 32 15.68 -1.24 1.95
N THR A 33 16.01 0.04 1.97
CA THR A 33 17.41 0.49 2.11
C THR A 33 17.97 0.15 3.49
N GLU A 34 17.17 0.32 4.54
CA GLU A 34 17.52 -0.06 5.92
C GLU A 34 17.69 -1.58 6.05
N PHE A 35 16.79 -2.35 5.42
CA PHE A 35 16.89 -3.81 5.38
C PHE A 35 18.12 -4.29 4.63
N ALA A 36 18.47 -3.66 3.51
CA ALA A 36 19.67 -4.03 2.78
C ALA A 36 20.92 -3.95 3.66
N GLY A 37 20.96 -3.02 4.63
CA GLY A 37 22.03 -2.90 5.61
C GLY A 37 22.09 -4.01 6.65
N LEU A 38 21.06 -4.87 6.76
CA LEU A 38 21.05 -6.04 7.67
C LEU A 38 21.58 -7.31 7.00
N PHE A 39 21.82 -7.28 5.71
CA PHE A 39 22.18 -8.43 4.90
C PHE A 39 23.47 -8.20 4.14
N ASP A 40 24.15 -9.28 3.85
CA ASP A 40 25.39 -9.28 3.10
C ASP A 40 25.12 -9.47 1.59
N LEU A 41 26.02 -8.98 0.75
CA LEU A 41 25.99 -9.17 -0.70
C LEU A 41 26.72 -10.46 -1.14
N GLU A 42 27.45 -11.10 -0.22
CA GLU A 42 28.21 -12.32 -0.45
C GLU A 42 28.14 -13.28 0.75
N PRO A 43 28.33 -14.59 0.54
CA PRO A 43 28.20 -15.58 1.62
C PRO A 43 29.21 -15.43 2.75
N SER A 44 30.37 -14.83 2.47
CA SER A 44 31.48 -14.69 3.42
C SER A 44 31.93 -13.23 3.44
N PRO A 45 31.16 -12.34 4.05
CA PRO A 45 31.52 -10.94 4.14
C PRO A 45 32.79 -10.77 4.97
N GLY A 46 33.56 -9.76 4.63
CA GLY A 46 34.71 -9.36 5.43
C GLY A 46 34.30 -8.90 6.85
N PRO A 47 35.27 -8.69 7.73
CA PRO A 47 34.97 -8.18 9.08
C PRO A 47 34.23 -6.84 8.99
N VAL A 48 33.08 -6.78 9.66
CA VAL A 48 32.32 -5.55 9.78
C VAL A 48 32.94 -4.64 10.82
N GLU A 49 33.26 -3.41 10.43
CA GLU A 49 33.73 -2.40 11.40
C GLU A 49 32.60 -2.07 12.36
N ALA A 50 32.87 -2.13 13.66
CA ALA A 50 31.85 -1.84 14.67
C ALA A 50 31.34 -0.39 14.47
N PRO A 51 30.03 -0.18 14.41
CA PRO A 51 29.49 1.16 14.29
C PRO A 51 29.87 2.00 15.52
N PRO A 52 30.02 3.32 15.39
CA PRO A 52 30.27 4.18 16.54
C PRO A 52 29.16 3.98 17.58
N VAL A 53 29.57 3.93 18.85
CA VAL A 53 28.63 3.81 19.97
C VAL A 53 27.63 4.98 19.89
N PRO A 54 26.34 4.72 19.74
CA PRO A 54 25.37 5.81 19.65
C PRO A 54 25.36 6.60 20.97
N GLU A 55 25.18 7.90 20.87
CA GLU A 55 24.98 8.73 22.05
C GLU A 55 23.75 8.21 22.85
N PRO A 56 23.81 8.25 24.20
CA PRO A 56 22.68 7.82 25.00
C PRO A 56 21.41 8.57 24.60
N ALA A 57 20.36 7.83 24.25
CA ALA A 57 19.07 8.44 23.97
C ALA A 57 18.61 9.26 25.19
N GLY A 58 18.11 10.45 24.95
CA GLY A 58 17.51 11.26 26.01
C GLY A 58 16.32 10.55 26.67
N PRO A 59 15.84 11.02 27.81
CA PRO A 59 14.71 10.42 28.51
C PRO A 59 13.47 10.39 27.59
N ILE A 60 12.74 9.30 27.66
CA ILE A 60 11.47 9.15 26.92
C ILE A 60 10.51 10.24 27.41
N PRO A 61 9.99 11.10 26.53
CA PRO A 61 9.04 12.15 26.93
C PRO A 61 7.82 11.55 27.61
N SER A 62 7.39 12.12 28.73
CA SER A 62 6.15 11.73 29.37
C SER A 62 4.94 12.14 28.51
N ALA A 63 3.76 11.54 28.76
CA ALA A 63 2.53 11.95 28.08
C ALA A 63 2.21 13.45 28.31
N LEU A 64 2.58 13.99 29.46
CA LEU A 64 2.42 15.40 29.79
C LEU A 64 3.40 16.29 29.00
N ASP A 65 4.66 15.85 28.83
CA ASP A 65 5.63 16.55 27.99
C ASP A 65 5.18 16.57 26.52
N MET A 66 4.61 15.47 26.05
CA MET A 66 4.05 15.39 24.69
C MET A 66 2.84 16.32 24.50
N LEU A 67 1.94 16.37 25.48
CA LEU A 67 0.80 17.29 25.46
C LEU A 67 1.23 18.75 25.51
N THR A 68 2.20 19.10 26.37
CA THR A 68 2.70 20.49 26.48
C THR A 68 3.47 20.92 25.23
N ARG A 69 4.24 20.05 24.61
CA ARG A 69 4.89 20.34 23.32
C ARG A 69 3.87 20.54 22.22
N SER A 70 2.89 19.62 22.07
CA SER A 70 1.83 19.74 21.06
C SER A 70 0.99 20.99 21.26
N SER A 71 0.61 21.33 22.51
CA SER A 71 -0.15 22.56 22.79
C SER A 71 0.68 23.83 22.57
N SER A 72 1.98 23.82 22.84
CA SER A 72 2.86 24.95 22.57
C SER A 72 3.09 25.21 21.09
N GLU A 73 3.14 24.16 20.28
CA GLU A 73 3.19 24.28 18.79
C GLU A 73 1.88 24.79 18.23
N LEU A 74 0.75 24.28 18.71
CA LEU A 74 -0.59 24.79 18.41
C LEU A 74 -0.72 26.28 18.69
N LEU A 75 -0.26 26.73 19.86
CA LEU A 75 -0.29 28.14 20.27
C LEU A 75 0.69 29.02 19.47
N ARG A 76 1.76 28.43 18.93
CA ARG A 76 2.73 29.18 18.11
C ARG A 76 2.29 29.38 16.67
N ARG A 77 1.35 28.57 16.16
CA ARG A 77 0.85 28.65 14.78
C ARG A 77 -0.68 28.64 14.71
N PRO A 78 -1.39 29.56 15.37
CA PRO A 78 -2.85 29.57 15.35
C PRO A 78 -3.44 29.78 13.95
N GLY A 79 -2.70 30.48 13.06
CA GLY A 79 -3.10 30.67 11.67
C GLY A 79 -3.06 29.39 10.84
N ALA A 80 -2.06 28.54 11.05
CA ALA A 80 -1.93 27.31 10.28
C ALA A 80 -3.11 26.33 10.50
N ILE A 81 -3.70 26.31 11.69
CA ILE A 81 -4.88 25.49 11.99
C ILE A 81 -6.12 26.05 11.29
N LEU A 82 -6.31 27.37 11.38
CA LEU A 82 -7.42 28.03 10.70
C LEU A 82 -7.29 27.91 9.17
N GLU A 83 -6.07 28.00 8.62
CA GLU A 83 -5.80 27.77 7.21
C GLU A 83 -6.03 26.31 6.83
N ALA A 84 -5.56 25.34 7.63
CA ALA A 84 -5.77 23.91 7.36
C ALA A 84 -7.25 23.51 7.45
N ILE A 85 -7.99 24.03 8.45
CA ILE A 85 -9.44 23.82 8.56
C ILE A 85 -10.17 24.55 7.43
N GLY A 86 -9.83 25.80 7.15
CA GLY A 86 -10.43 26.61 6.09
C GLY A 86 -10.23 25.95 4.72
N SER A 87 -8.99 25.62 4.37
CA SER A 87 -8.67 24.93 3.09
C SER A 87 -9.27 23.54 3.00
N SER A 88 -9.46 22.82 4.11
CA SER A 88 -10.13 21.52 4.13
C SER A 88 -11.64 21.66 3.95
N LEU A 89 -12.25 22.69 4.56
CA LEU A 89 -13.68 23.00 4.39
C LEU A 89 -13.99 23.55 3.00
N GLU A 90 -13.13 24.42 2.45
CA GLU A 90 -13.27 24.93 1.08
C GLU A 90 -13.19 23.79 0.05
N ARG A 91 -12.18 22.90 0.17
CA ARG A 91 -12.06 21.72 -0.69
C ARG A 91 -13.21 20.73 -0.52
N LEU A 92 -13.73 20.58 0.70
CA LEU A 92 -14.92 19.77 0.94
C LEU A 92 -16.17 20.41 0.31
N ALA A 93 -16.31 21.74 0.41
CA ALA A 93 -17.41 22.49 -0.19
C ALA A 93 -17.34 22.46 -1.72
N GLU A 94 -16.14 22.67 -2.32
CA GLU A 94 -15.93 22.54 -3.76
C GLU A 94 -16.29 21.14 -4.27
N ARG A 95 -15.94 20.09 -3.49
CA ARG A 95 -16.31 18.72 -3.84
C ARG A 95 -17.79 18.40 -3.63
N VAL A 96 -18.41 18.97 -2.60
CA VAL A 96 -19.89 18.86 -2.43
C VAL A 96 -20.60 19.54 -3.59
N ASP A 97 -20.13 20.71 -4.02
CA ASP A 97 -20.67 21.40 -5.20
C ASP A 97 -20.42 20.65 -6.51
N GLU A 98 -19.25 20.01 -6.68
CA GLU A 98 -18.97 19.10 -7.81
C GLU A 98 -19.92 17.89 -7.82
N VAL A 99 -20.13 17.25 -6.68
CA VAL A 99 -21.04 16.11 -6.53
C VAL A 99 -22.49 16.51 -6.71
N MET A 100 -22.88 17.67 -6.17
CA MET A 100 -24.25 18.20 -6.29
C MET A 100 -24.50 18.78 -7.69
N GLY A 101 -23.49 19.35 -8.34
CA GLY A 101 -23.58 19.88 -9.70
C GLY A 101 -23.52 18.80 -10.80
N ALA A 102 -22.97 17.62 -10.51
CA ALA A 102 -22.91 16.50 -11.44
C ALA A 102 -24.25 15.79 -11.69
N THR A 103 -25.33 16.20 -11.00
CA THR A 103 -26.69 15.70 -11.25
C THR A 103 -27.36 16.36 -12.46
N GLU A 104 -26.77 17.38 -13.09
CA GLU A 104 -27.25 17.98 -14.33
C GLU A 104 -26.14 18.03 -15.40
N GLY A 105 -25.95 16.90 -16.07
CA GLY A 105 -25.52 16.84 -17.48
C GLY A 105 -24.16 17.45 -17.85
N SER A 106 -23.05 16.80 -17.54
CA SER A 106 -21.91 16.79 -18.46
C SER A 106 -21.07 15.53 -18.24
N GLY A 107 -21.10 14.61 -19.21
CA GLY A 107 -20.30 13.38 -19.24
C GLY A 107 -18.84 13.66 -19.60
N ALA A 108 -18.13 14.42 -18.78
CA ALA A 108 -16.68 14.47 -18.85
C ALA A 108 -16.12 13.46 -17.81
N PRO A 109 -15.27 12.50 -18.23
CA PRO A 109 -14.67 11.56 -17.30
C PRO A 109 -13.77 12.33 -16.31
N SER A 110 -14.13 12.31 -15.03
CA SER A 110 -13.26 12.81 -13.97
C SER A 110 -11.96 12.02 -14.01
N HIS A 111 -10.82 12.71 -14.12
CA HIS A 111 -9.49 12.13 -14.35
C HIS A 111 -8.86 11.47 -13.11
N GLY A 112 -9.65 10.96 -12.16
CA GLY A 112 -9.25 10.22 -10.98
C GLY A 112 -10.45 9.89 -10.12
N ALA A 113 -10.40 8.81 -9.34
CA ALA A 113 -11.42 8.52 -8.35
C ALA A 113 -11.37 9.57 -7.23
N GLY A 114 -12.51 10.12 -6.87
CA GLY A 114 -12.64 10.98 -5.70
C GLY A 114 -12.53 10.18 -4.40
N LEU A 115 -12.26 10.85 -3.28
CA LEU A 115 -12.15 10.21 -1.96
C LEU A 115 -13.45 9.48 -1.52
N LEU A 116 -14.58 9.76 -2.17
CA LEU A 116 -15.89 9.19 -1.85
C LEU A 116 -16.41 8.24 -2.95
N ASP A 117 -15.64 7.97 -3.99
CA ASP A 117 -16.09 7.18 -5.15
C ASP A 117 -15.96 5.67 -4.93
N ALA A 118 -15.22 5.22 -3.92
CA ALA A 118 -15.08 3.81 -3.65
C ALA A 118 -16.39 3.23 -3.10
N PRO A 119 -16.96 2.19 -3.74
CA PRO A 119 -18.18 1.56 -3.26
C PRO A 119 -17.97 0.89 -1.91
N GLN A 120 -18.98 0.92 -1.07
CA GLN A 120 -19.00 0.11 0.15
C GLN A 120 -19.13 -1.36 -0.23
N THR A 121 -18.19 -2.17 0.25
CA THR A 121 -18.16 -3.62 0.01
C THR A 121 -17.95 -4.38 1.31
N ALA A 122 -18.09 -5.70 1.28
CA ALA A 122 -17.75 -6.55 2.42
C ALA A 122 -16.27 -6.44 2.86
N LEU A 123 -15.40 -5.91 2.00
CA LEU A 123 -13.98 -5.68 2.28
C LEU A 123 -13.75 -4.43 3.14
N SER A 124 -14.72 -3.51 3.14
CA SER A 124 -14.66 -2.22 3.82
C SER A 124 -15.19 -2.30 5.25
N GLY A 125 -14.84 -1.31 6.09
CA GLY A 125 -15.35 -1.12 7.44
C GLY A 125 -14.38 -1.54 8.54
N THR A 126 -14.85 -1.55 9.78
CA THR A 126 -14.02 -1.80 10.96
C THR A 126 -13.28 -3.14 10.86
N ILE A 127 -11.96 -3.11 11.01
CA ILE A 127 -11.09 -4.29 10.95
C ILE A 127 -10.87 -4.88 12.35
N SER A 128 -10.82 -6.22 12.44
CA SER A 128 -10.46 -6.93 13.67
C SER A 128 -8.93 -6.95 13.88
N HIS A 129 -8.48 -7.44 15.03
CA HIS A 129 -7.05 -7.66 15.28
C HIS A 129 -6.47 -8.88 14.55
N ALA A 130 -7.33 -9.87 14.20
CA ALA A 130 -6.90 -11.07 13.53
C ALA A 130 -6.51 -10.77 12.07
N ARG A 131 -5.36 -11.29 11.68
CA ARG A 131 -4.79 -11.14 10.33
C ARG A 131 -4.66 -12.51 9.67
N ARG A 132 -4.82 -12.53 8.36
CA ARG A 132 -4.42 -13.61 7.49
C ARG A 132 -3.43 -13.09 6.47
N PHE A 133 -2.49 -13.93 6.10
CA PHE A 133 -1.46 -13.58 5.14
C PHE A 133 -1.30 -14.71 4.14
N VAL A 134 -1.27 -14.34 2.87
CA VAL A 134 -0.89 -15.23 1.77
C VAL A 134 0.15 -14.53 0.90
N ARG A 135 0.90 -15.31 0.16
CA ARG A 135 1.89 -14.81 -0.79
C ARG A 135 1.77 -15.54 -2.11
N LEU A 136 2.15 -14.86 -3.16
CA LEU A 136 2.40 -15.44 -4.47
C LEU A 136 3.62 -14.76 -5.07
N HIS A 137 4.23 -15.39 -6.06
CA HIS A 137 5.35 -14.82 -6.78
C HIS A 137 5.18 -15.05 -8.28
N LEU A 138 5.67 -14.10 -9.06
CA LEU A 138 5.60 -14.11 -10.51
C LEU A 138 7.00 -13.90 -11.07
N SER A 139 7.23 -14.33 -12.33
CA SER A 139 8.42 -13.97 -13.06
C SER A 139 8.47 -12.45 -13.30
N LEU A 140 9.42 -11.75 -12.69
CA LEU A 140 9.58 -10.30 -12.88
C LEU A 140 9.86 -9.93 -14.34
N PRO A 141 10.73 -10.68 -15.11
CA PRO A 141 10.91 -10.43 -16.53
C PRO A 141 9.61 -10.56 -17.33
N ALA A 142 8.78 -11.60 -17.06
CA ALA A 142 7.52 -11.80 -17.76
C ALA A 142 6.52 -10.67 -17.46
N VAL A 143 6.35 -10.29 -16.20
CA VAL A 143 5.48 -9.18 -15.81
C VAL A 143 5.94 -7.84 -16.40
N LYS A 144 7.26 -7.58 -16.40
CA LYS A 144 7.82 -6.37 -17.04
C LYS A 144 7.56 -6.35 -18.55
N GLU A 145 7.69 -7.49 -19.21
CA GLU A 145 7.46 -7.58 -20.65
C GLU A 145 5.98 -7.39 -20.99
N ALA A 146 5.05 -8.05 -20.25
CA ALA A 146 3.61 -7.81 -20.41
C ALA A 146 3.25 -6.36 -20.21
N ALA A 147 3.67 -5.75 -19.10
CA ALA A 147 3.44 -4.34 -18.83
C ALA A 147 3.99 -3.43 -19.95
N ARG A 148 5.21 -3.71 -20.46
CA ARG A 148 5.84 -2.95 -21.53
C ARG A 148 5.07 -3.01 -22.85
N ARG A 149 4.53 -4.18 -23.21
CA ARG A 149 3.71 -4.38 -24.44
C ARG A 149 2.47 -3.50 -24.42
N HIS A 150 1.88 -3.33 -23.24
CA HIS A 150 0.72 -2.48 -23.01
C HIS A 150 1.07 -1.03 -22.63
N SER A 151 2.36 -0.63 -22.73
CA SER A 151 2.86 0.71 -22.38
C SER A 151 2.63 1.08 -20.88
N GLY A 152 2.48 0.07 -20.04
CA GLY A 152 2.23 0.18 -18.61
C GLY A 152 3.45 -0.10 -17.75
N THR A 153 3.21 -0.16 -16.45
CA THR A 153 4.20 -0.47 -15.39
C THR A 153 3.83 -1.75 -14.65
N VAL A 154 4.77 -2.30 -13.86
CA VAL A 154 4.50 -3.42 -12.93
C VAL A 154 3.35 -3.10 -11.98
N THR A 155 3.21 -1.84 -11.56
CA THR A 155 2.10 -1.40 -10.71
C THR A 155 0.77 -1.46 -11.46
N ASP A 156 0.73 -1.05 -12.73
CA ASP A 156 -0.49 -1.12 -13.55
C ASP A 156 -0.94 -2.57 -13.76
N PHE A 157 0.01 -3.49 -13.99
CA PHE A 157 -0.25 -4.93 -14.02
C PHE A 157 -0.88 -5.42 -12.70
N ALA A 158 -0.29 -5.03 -11.55
CA ALA A 158 -0.82 -5.43 -10.25
C ALA A 158 -2.21 -4.86 -9.97
N VAL A 159 -2.48 -3.61 -10.37
CA VAL A 159 -3.82 -2.98 -10.28
C VAL A 159 -4.81 -3.78 -11.12
N SER A 160 -4.46 -4.14 -12.35
CA SER A 160 -5.33 -4.90 -13.25
C SER A 160 -5.69 -6.29 -12.69
N ILE A 161 -4.70 -7.10 -12.28
CA ILE A 161 -4.98 -8.43 -11.71
C ILE A 161 -5.78 -8.35 -10.42
N THR A 162 -5.53 -7.32 -9.59
CA THR A 162 -6.27 -7.11 -8.34
C THR A 162 -7.73 -6.76 -8.63
N GLY A 163 -8.00 -5.93 -9.63
CA GLY A 163 -9.36 -5.58 -10.06
C GLY A 163 -10.17 -6.80 -10.48
N GLY A 164 -9.60 -7.66 -11.34
CA GLY A 164 -10.22 -8.89 -11.76
C GLY A 164 -10.47 -9.86 -10.61
N ALA A 165 -9.46 -10.08 -9.78
CA ALA A 165 -9.55 -11.00 -8.65
C ALA A 165 -10.57 -10.54 -7.59
N LEU A 166 -10.61 -9.25 -7.24
CA LEU A 166 -11.58 -8.71 -6.29
C LEU A 166 -13.01 -8.78 -6.84
N ARG A 167 -13.22 -8.44 -8.09
CA ARG A 167 -14.54 -8.58 -8.74
C ARG A 167 -15.03 -10.02 -8.66
N ARG A 168 -14.18 -10.99 -9.00
CA ARG A 168 -14.54 -12.41 -8.95
C ARG A 168 -14.83 -12.87 -7.53
N LEU A 169 -13.98 -12.51 -6.56
CA LEU A 169 -14.17 -12.82 -5.15
C LEU A 169 -15.50 -12.29 -4.61
N LEU A 170 -15.83 -11.04 -4.92
CA LEU A 170 -17.10 -10.43 -4.51
C LEU A 170 -18.29 -11.05 -5.24
N SER A 171 -18.15 -11.39 -6.52
CA SER A 171 -19.19 -12.08 -7.28
C SER A 171 -19.48 -13.49 -6.74
N GLU A 172 -18.44 -14.25 -6.36
CA GLU A 172 -18.57 -15.57 -5.73
C GLU A 172 -19.30 -15.50 -4.37
N ARG A 173 -19.34 -14.32 -3.76
CA ARG A 173 -20.08 -14.04 -2.52
C ARG A 173 -21.47 -13.42 -2.73
N ASP A 174 -21.94 -13.32 -3.96
CA ASP A 174 -23.15 -12.55 -4.34
C ASP A 174 -23.13 -11.09 -3.85
N GLN A 175 -21.95 -10.47 -3.83
CA GLN A 175 -21.69 -9.12 -3.31
C GLN A 175 -20.97 -8.23 -4.32
N ALA A 176 -21.08 -8.54 -5.61
CA ALA A 176 -20.46 -7.72 -6.66
C ALA A 176 -20.99 -6.28 -6.57
N PRO A 177 -20.11 -5.28 -6.47
CA PRO A 177 -20.53 -3.89 -6.45
C PRO A 177 -21.03 -3.50 -7.84
N GLY A 178 -22.07 -2.66 -7.89
CA GLY A 178 -22.57 -2.10 -9.15
C GLY A 178 -21.72 -0.92 -9.67
N GLN A 179 -20.53 -0.73 -9.13
CA GLN A 179 -19.59 0.35 -9.46
C GLN A 179 -18.17 -0.18 -9.46
N ASP A 180 -17.27 0.53 -10.14
CA ASP A 180 -15.87 0.17 -10.18
C ASP A 180 -15.22 0.26 -8.80
N LEU A 181 -14.30 -0.67 -8.53
CA LEU A 181 -13.51 -0.69 -7.30
C LEU A 181 -12.36 0.31 -7.39
N VAL A 182 -11.92 0.81 -6.26
CA VAL A 182 -10.85 1.82 -6.15
C VAL A 182 -9.70 1.29 -5.31
N ALA A 183 -8.48 1.44 -5.81
CA ALA A 183 -7.25 1.20 -5.05
C ALA A 183 -6.67 2.49 -4.49
N PHE A 184 -6.13 2.40 -3.27
CA PHE A 184 -5.21 3.37 -2.71
C PHE A 184 -3.78 2.94 -3.08
N VAL A 185 -3.12 3.72 -3.92
CA VAL A 185 -1.77 3.44 -4.40
C VAL A 185 -0.80 4.48 -3.84
N PRO A 186 0.02 4.10 -2.84
CA PRO A 186 1.06 4.99 -2.32
C PRO A 186 2.08 5.35 -3.40
N VAL A 187 2.48 6.62 -3.45
CA VAL A 187 3.47 7.14 -4.38
C VAL A 187 4.57 7.84 -3.60
N ASN A 188 5.81 7.47 -3.88
CA ASN A 188 6.96 8.15 -3.29
C ASN A 188 7.11 9.56 -3.87
N ILE A 189 7.11 10.58 -3.01
CA ILE A 189 7.30 12.00 -3.37
C ILE A 189 8.68 12.53 -2.97
N ARG A 190 9.64 11.66 -2.70
CA ARG A 190 11.00 12.06 -2.34
C ARG A 190 11.69 12.76 -3.52
N VAL A 191 12.39 13.84 -3.20
CA VAL A 191 13.24 14.54 -4.18
C VAL A 191 14.45 13.65 -4.51
N PRO A 192 14.84 13.53 -5.79
CA PRO A 192 16.06 12.82 -6.17
C PRO A 192 17.27 13.31 -5.37
N GLY A 193 18.02 12.39 -4.75
CA GLY A 193 19.17 12.69 -3.90
C GLY A 193 18.91 12.63 -2.38
N THR A 194 17.67 12.49 -1.93
CA THR A 194 17.31 12.33 -0.48
C THR A 194 16.95 10.89 -0.10
N THR A 195 17.40 9.92 -0.84
CA THR A 195 17.05 8.49 -0.70
C THR A 195 17.51 7.86 0.61
N GLY A 196 18.33 8.48 1.41
CA GLY A 196 18.81 7.97 2.71
C GLY A 196 18.19 8.66 3.93
N GLU A 197 17.27 9.61 3.75
CA GLU A 197 16.62 10.27 4.88
C GLU A 197 15.52 9.41 5.49
N LEU A 198 15.52 9.28 6.81
CA LEU A 198 14.46 8.62 7.58
C LEU A 198 13.14 9.41 7.49
N GLY A 199 12.02 8.70 7.64
CA GLY A 199 10.69 9.28 7.68
C GLY A 199 9.80 8.88 6.49
N ASN A 200 8.53 9.21 6.59
CA ASN A 200 7.52 8.93 5.58
C ASN A 200 7.36 10.13 4.66
N ARG A 201 7.72 9.99 3.39
CA ARG A 201 7.47 10.98 2.33
C ARG A 201 6.68 10.30 1.21
N ILE A 202 5.46 9.96 1.52
CA ILE A 202 4.53 9.30 0.61
C ILE A 202 3.33 10.19 0.37
N SER A 203 2.88 10.28 -0.86
CA SER A 203 1.55 10.71 -1.25
C SER A 203 0.73 9.49 -1.65
N ALA A 204 -0.51 9.66 -1.99
CA ALA A 204 -1.35 8.58 -2.45
C ALA A 204 -2.15 9.00 -3.67
N ARG A 205 -2.45 8.03 -4.50
CA ARG A 205 -3.41 8.17 -5.60
C ARG A 205 -4.54 7.18 -5.41
N LEU A 206 -5.74 7.63 -5.70
CA LEU A 206 -6.90 6.78 -5.83
C LEU A 206 -7.00 6.37 -7.29
N VAL A 207 -6.91 5.08 -7.55
CA VAL A 207 -6.86 4.51 -8.89
C VAL A 207 -8.04 3.57 -9.06
N PRO A 208 -8.96 3.83 -10.02
CA PRO A 208 -9.98 2.86 -10.39
C PRO A 208 -9.34 1.56 -10.88
N LEU A 209 -9.91 0.43 -10.49
CA LEU A 209 -9.37 -0.89 -10.81
C LEU A 209 -9.83 -1.39 -12.19
N ASP A 210 -10.72 -0.66 -12.86
CA ASP A 210 -11.42 -1.11 -14.08
C ASP A 210 -12.00 -2.53 -13.92
N SER A 211 -12.48 -2.82 -12.71
CA SER A 211 -12.93 -4.14 -12.27
C SER A 211 -14.17 -4.64 -13.05
N GLU A 212 -14.91 -3.76 -13.68
CA GLU A 212 -16.06 -4.10 -14.53
C GLU A 212 -15.64 -4.63 -15.92
N VAL A 213 -14.40 -4.36 -16.35
CA VAL A 213 -13.84 -4.89 -17.59
C VAL A 213 -13.45 -6.35 -17.39
N LEU A 214 -14.14 -7.25 -18.11
CA LEU A 214 -14.01 -8.70 -17.90
C LEU A 214 -12.75 -9.29 -18.54
N ASP A 215 -12.41 -8.82 -19.73
CA ASP A 215 -11.21 -9.27 -20.43
C ASP A 215 -9.95 -8.76 -19.72
N PRO A 216 -9.00 -9.65 -19.38
CA PRO A 216 -7.81 -9.26 -18.63
C PRO A 216 -6.90 -8.27 -19.36
N LEU A 217 -6.75 -8.39 -20.70
CA LEU A 217 -5.91 -7.49 -21.50
C LEU A 217 -6.58 -6.14 -21.69
N GLU A 218 -7.88 -6.11 -22.00
CA GLU A 218 -8.65 -4.88 -22.10
C GLU A 218 -8.63 -4.10 -20.77
N ARG A 219 -8.72 -4.83 -19.65
CA ARG A 219 -8.62 -4.23 -18.31
C ARG A 219 -7.24 -3.65 -18.08
N LEU A 220 -6.16 -4.35 -18.44
CA LEU A 220 -4.81 -3.84 -18.32
C LEU A 220 -4.64 -2.54 -19.14
N ASP A 221 -5.13 -2.52 -20.38
CA ASP A 221 -5.09 -1.34 -21.24
C ASP A 221 -5.89 -0.16 -20.64
N ALA A 222 -7.04 -0.43 -20.04
CA ALA A 222 -7.86 0.59 -19.39
C ALA A 222 -7.12 1.19 -18.17
N VAL A 223 -6.58 0.36 -17.30
CA VAL A 223 -5.77 0.77 -16.15
C VAL A 223 -4.57 1.62 -16.59
N VAL A 224 -3.84 1.19 -17.62
CA VAL A 224 -2.68 1.94 -18.14
C VAL A 224 -3.07 3.31 -18.65
N LYS A 225 -4.15 3.43 -19.42
CA LYS A 225 -4.66 4.72 -19.91
C LYS A 225 -5.02 5.66 -18.76
N ARG A 226 -5.71 5.16 -17.74
CA ARG A 226 -6.07 5.95 -16.54
C ARG A 226 -4.85 6.39 -15.75
N SER A 227 -3.91 5.49 -15.51
CA SER A 227 -2.65 5.80 -14.83
C SER A 227 -1.84 6.88 -15.55
N ALA A 228 -1.77 6.83 -16.87
CA ALA A 228 -1.10 7.84 -17.69
C ALA A 228 -1.78 9.22 -17.57
N SER A 229 -3.11 9.26 -17.65
CA SER A 229 -3.90 10.48 -17.49
C SER A 229 -3.73 11.08 -16.10
N ALA A 230 -3.79 10.26 -15.05
CA ALA A 230 -3.58 10.70 -13.68
C ALA A 230 -2.16 11.25 -13.42
N LYS A 231 -1.14 10.70 -14.07
CA LYS A 231 0.24 11.22 -14.02
C LYS A 231 0.36 12.58 -14.69
N ALA A 232 -0.33 12.80 -15.81
CA ALA A 232 -0.31 14.05 -16.55
C ALA A 232 -0.98 15.22 -15.82
N CYS A 233 -1.99 14.92 -14.97
CA CYS A 233 -2.75 15.92 -14.22
C CYS A 233 -2.26 16.12 -12.78
N ALA A 234 -1.27 15.33 -12.32
CA ALA A 234 -0.79 15.39 -10.94
C ALA A 234 0.15 16.58 -10.75
N GLU A 235 -0.37 17.72 -10.29
CA GLU A 235 0.39 18.59 -9.41
C GLU A 235 0.66 17.84 -8.09
N PRO A 236 1.80 18.04 -7.41
CA PRO A 236 2.05 17.49 -6.10
C PRO A 236 1.08 18.14 -5.10
N THR A 237 -0.13 17.60 -5.03
CA THR A 237 -1.12 18.08 -4.07
C THR A 237 -0.72 17.61 -2.68
N SER A 238 -0.58 18.56 -1.75
CA SER A 238 -0.56 18.31 -0.32
C SER A 238 -1.69 17.32 0.03
N ASP A 239 -1.38 16.30 0.83
CA ASP A 239 -2.38 15.35 1.31
C ASP A 239 -3.20 16.04 2.43
N PRO A 240 -4.48 16.40 2.19
CA PRO A 240 -5.27 17.14 3.16
C PRO A 240 -5.42 16.40 4.49
N VAL A 241 -5.33 15.05 4.47
CA VAL A 241 -5.42 14.22 5.68
C VAL A 241 -4.12 14.32 6.48
N ASN A 242 -2.98 14.30 5.80
CA ASN A 242 -1.69 14.52 6.45
C ASN A 242 -1.56 15.95 6.97
N ASP A 243 -1.96 16.94 6.19
CA ASP A 243 -1.93 18.35 6.61
C ASP A 243 -2.81 18.58 7.85
N LEU A 244 -4.00 17.98 7.89
CA LEU A 244 -4.89 18.04 9.04
C LEU A 244 -4.34 17.27 10.25
N ALA A 245 -3.73 16.11 10.04
CA ALA A 245 -3.11 15.31 11.10
C ALA A 245 -1.88 16.01 11.69
N GLU A 246 -1.07 16.66 10.85
CA GLU A 246 0.05 17.50 11.30
C GLU A 246 -0.44 18.73 12.07
N ALA A 247 -1.48 19.40 11.58
CA ALA A 247 -2.07 20.58 12.25
C ALA A 247 -2.75 20.21 13.58
N ALA A 248 -3.43 19.05 13.65
CA ALA A 248 -4.12 18.60 14.86
C ALA A 248 -3.15 18.09 15.95
N GLY A 249 -1.96 17.72 15.56
CA GLY A 249 -0.96 17.13 16.44
C GLY A 249 -1.28 15.68 16.88
N PRO A 250 -0.26 14.92 17.33
CA PRO A 250 -0.37 13.49 17.57
C PRO A 250 -1.42 13.08 18.61
N ALA A 251 -1.63 13.92 19.63
CA ALA A 251 -2.57 13.60 20.71
C ALA A 251 -4.03 13.67 20.24
N LEU A 252 -4.38 14.69 19.47
CA LEU A 252 -5.75 14.87 18.97
C LEU A 252 -6.07 13.87 17.86
N ALA A 253 -5.11 13.60 16.97
CA ALA A 253 -5.23 12.56 15.94
C ALA A 253 -5.41 11.16 16.57
N SER A 254 -4.65 10.85 17.63
CA SER A 254 -4.80 9.60 18.37
C SER A 254 -6.15 9.48 19.08
N LEU A 255 -6.64 10.56 19.66
CA LEU A 255 -7.96 10.58 20.31
C LEU A 255 -9.07 10.41 19.28
N ALA A 256 -9.00 11.11 18.16
CA ALA A 256 -9.97 10.98 17.07
C ALA A 256 -9.99 9.53 16.52
N GLY A 257 -8.83 8.94 16.28
CA GLY A 257 -8.72 7.55 15.85
C GLY A 257 -9.32 6.56 16.86
N LYS A 258 -9.12 6.77 18.15
CA LYS A 258 -9.72 5.93 19.22
C LYS A 258 -11.25 6.08 19.27
N VAL A 259 -11.78 7.28 19.13
CA VAL A 259 -13.24 7.52 19.12
C VAL A 259 -13.87 6.84 17.90
N VAL A 260 -13.31 7.07 16.71
CA VAL A 260 -13.82 6.47 15.47
C VAL A 260 -13.79 4.94 15.56
N SER A 261 -12.73 4.37 16.13
CA SER A 261 -12.58 2.91 16.30
C SER A 261 -13.51 2.35 17.38
N ALA A 262 -13.74 3.07 18.48
CA ALA A 262 -14.56 2.60 19.59
C ALA A 262 -16.07 2.54 19.26
N PHE A 263 -16.51 3.34 18.33
CA PHE A 263 -17.91 3.42 17.90
C PHE A 263 -18.18 2.76 16.55
N ASP A 264 -17.22 1.99 16.01
CA ASP A 264 -17.30 1.34 14.69
C ASP A 264 -17.73 2.29 13.56
N LEU A 265 -17.37 3.59 13.69
CA LEU A 265 -17.79 4.62 12.74
C LEU A 265 -17.30 4.34 11.31
N PHE A 266 -16.23 3.57 11.17
CA PHE A 266 -15.73 3.14 9.86
C PHE A 266 -16.70 2.24 9.08
N ASP A 267 -17.65 1.58 9.74
CA ASP A 267 -18.68 0.79 9.05
C ASP A 267 -19.74 1.69 8.38
N HIS A 268 -19.78 2.97 8.77
CA HIS A 268 -20.74 3.97 8.26
C HIS A 268 -20.10 5.10 7.45
N LEU A 269 -18.76 5.20 7.49
CA LEU A 269 -18.04 6.20 6.70
C LEU A 269 -17.72 5.66 5.31
N PRO A 270 -17.74 6.51 4.27
CA PRO A 270 -17.29 6.11 2.95
C PRO A 270 -15.85 5.56 3.03
N SER A 271 -15.62 4.45 2.36
CA SER A 271 -14.26 3.94 2.19
C SER A 271 -13.61 4.73 1.07
N GLY A 272 -12.53 5.45 1.33
CA GLY A 272 -11.81 6.16 0.28
C GLY A 272 -11.20 5.22 -0.78
N ALA A 273 -11.04 3.93 -0.44
CA ALA A 273 -10.56 2.89 -1.33
C ALA A 273 -11.01 1.51 -0.82
N ASN A 274 -11.04 0.51 -1.71
CA ASN A 274 -11.41 -0.87 -1.38
C ASN A 274 -10.19 -1.73 -1.05
N VAL A 275 -9.02 -1.37 -1.56
CA VAL A 275 -7.76 -2.11 -1.39
C VAL A 275 -6.58 -1.14 -1.39
N ILE A 276 -5.50 -1.50 -0.69
CA ILE A 276 -4.21 -0.84 -0.79
C ILE A 276 -3.35 -1.66 -1.74
N ILE A 277 -2.72 -1.01 -2.71
CA ILE A 277 -1.74 -1.64 -3.61
C ILE A 277 -0.45 -0.85 -3.51
N SER A 278 0.55 -1.42 -2.83
CA SER A 278 1.86 -0.80 -2.65
C SER A 278 2.91 -1.52 -3.50
N SER A 279 3.76 -0.76 -4.18
CA SER A 279 4.85 -1.32 -4.97
C SER A 279 6.18 -0.74 -4.52
N VAL A 280 7.07 -1.62 -4.07
CA VAL A 280 8.38 -1.25 -3.52
C VAL A 280 9.47 -1.93 -4.35
N PRO A 281 10.41 -1.18 -4.94
CA PRO A 281 11.53 -1.78 -5.60
C PRO A 281 12.45 -2.46 -4.58
N GLY A 282 12.74 -3.74 -4.79
CA GLY A 282 13.66 -4.49 -3.95
C GLY A 282 15.00 -4.77 -4.65
N PRO A 283 15.94 -5.43 -3.96
CA PRO A 283 17.29 -5.66 -4.46
C PRO A 283 17.30 -6.56 -5.69
N PRO A 284 18.03 -6.15 -6.76
CA PRO A 284 18.14 -6.95 -7.98
C PRO A 284 19.17 -8.07 -7.86
N VAL A 285 19.86 -8.17 -6.74
CA VAL A 285 20.92 -9.15 -6.48
C VAL A 285 20.58 -10.00 -5.26
N PRO A 286 21.08 -11.25 -5.18
CA PRO A 286 20.85 -12.08 -4.01
C PRO A 286 21.47 -11.47 -2.76
N LEU A 287 20.76 -11.60 -1.64
CA LEU A 287 21.24 -11.22 -0.31
C LEU A 287 21.56 -12.45 0.51
N TYR A 288 22.42 -12.28 1.51
CA TYR A 288 22.85 -13.34 2.41
C TYR A 288 22.65 -12.92 3.88
N CYS A 289 22.37 -13.89 4.72
CA CYS A 289 22.26 -13.72 6.16
C CYS A 289 23.04 -14.85 6.85
N ALA A 290 24.04 -14.50 7.64
CA ALA A 290 24.91 -15.47 8.31
C ALA A 290 25.50 -16.55 7.37
N GLY A 291 25.85 -16.16 6.14
CA GLY A 291 26.41 -17.04 5.12
C GLY A 291 25.38 -17.76 4.25
N GLU A 292 24.12 -17.79 4.65
CA GLU A 292 23.04 -18.45 3.91
C GLU A 292 22.34 -17.48 2.95
N ARG A 293 22.04 -17.97 1.74
CA ARG A 293 21.34 -17.17 0.73
C ARG A 293 19.89 -16.96 1.11
N ILE A 294 19.41 -15.74 1.00
CA ILE A 294 17.99 -15.43 1.07
C ILE A 294 17.34 -15.86 -0.25
N GLU A 295 16.49 -16.86 -0.17
CA GLU A 295 15.82 -17.41 -1.36
C GLU A 295 14.64 -16.54 -1.80
N ARG A 296 13.86 -16.04 -0.83
CA ARG A 296 12.61 -15.32 -1.06
C ARG A 296 12.41 -14.21 -0.04
N VAL A 297 11.72 -13.18 -0.47
CA VAL A 297 11.23 -12.08 0.40
C VAL A 297 9.72 -12.05 0.30
N ALA A 298 9.03 -11.88 1.42
CA ALA A 298 7.58 -11.74 1.45
C ALA A 298 7.22 -10.36 2.04
N PRO A 299 6.86 -9.37 1.22
CA PRO A 299 6.53 -8.05 1.71
C PRO A 299 5.16 -8.06 2.42
N ILE A 300 5.06 -7.37 3.56
CA ILE A 300 3.82 -7.28 4.33
C ILE A 300 3.56 -5.80 4.63
N GLY A 301 2.59 -5.23 3.92
CA GLY A 301 2.11 -3.86 4.17
C GLY A 301 0.99 -3.82 5.23
N PRO A 302 0.84 -2.71 5.97
CA PRO A 302 -0.20 -2.56 6.98
C PRO A 302 -1.59 -2.42 6.36
N LEU A 303 -2.63 -2.84 7.10
CA LEU A 303 -4.01 -2.48 6.78
C LEU A 303 -4.31 -1.08 7.32
N MET A 304 -5.10 -0.32 6.60
CA MET A 304 -5.68 0.94 7.08
C MET A 304 -7.03 0.70 7.78
N PHE A 305 -7.52 1.69 8.51
CA PHE A 305 -8.62 1.55 9.47
C PHE A 305 -9.91 0.93 8.95
N ASN A 306 -10.26 1.14 7.68
CA ASN A 306 -11.49 0.66 7.06
C ASN A 306 -11.26 -0.19 5.80
N GLN A 307 -10.02 -0.61 5.56
CA GLN A 307 -9.64 -1.39 4.38
C GLN A 307 -9.19 -2.79 4.80
N GLY A 308 -9.94 -3.79 4.37
CA GLY A 308 -9.73 -5.17 4.77
C GLY A 308 -8.59 -5.90 4.05
N ILE A 309 -7.99 -5.33 3.00
CA ILE A 309 -6.94 -5.95 2.18
C ILE A 309 -5.83 -4.95 1.87
N ASN A 310 -4.59 -5.42 1.99
CA ASN A 310 -3.39 -4.77 1.46
C ASN A 310 -2.63 -5.77 0.58
N LEU A 311 -2.34 -5.37 -0.64
CA LEU A 311 -1.43 -6.05 -1.55
C LEU A 311 -0.13 -5.25 -1.63
N THR A 312 0.98 -5.85 -1.25
CA THR A 312 2.30 -5.23 -1.36
C THR A 312 3.16 -6.05 -2.32
N LEU A 313 3.76 -5.36 -3.30
CA LEU A 313 4.67 -5.93 -4.26
C LEU A 313 6.10 -5.54 -3.92
N MET A 314 7.03 -6.48 -4.08
CA MET A 314 8.47 -6.23 -4.01
C MET A 314 9.20 -7.06 -5.04
N SER A 315 10.11 -6.45 -5.79
CA SER A 315 11.00 -7.21 -6.65
C SER A 315 12.15 -7.79 -5.84
N TYR A 316 12.53 -9.04 -6.11
CA TYR A 316 13.73 -9.65 -5.56
C TYR A 316 14.38 -10.57 -6.60
N CYS A 317 15.60 -10.22 -7.03
CA CYS A 317 16.24 -10.86 -8.18
C CYS A 317 15.31 -10.88 -9.40
N ASP A 318 14.98 -12.06 -9.91
CA ASP A 318 14.11 -12.27 -11.08
C ASP A 318 12.63 -12.50 -10.70
N TYR A 319 12.26 -12.29 -9.44
CA TYR A 319 10.90 -12.50 -8.96
C TYR A 319 10.21 -11.19 -8.58
N LEU A 320 8.93 -11.15 -8.86
CA LEU A 320 8.00 -10.19 -8.27
C LEU A 320 7.24 -10.91 -7.15
N GLU A 321 7.56 -10.56 -5.93
CA GLU A 321 6.92 -11.10 -4.74
C GLU A 321 5.71 -10.27 -4.37
N LEU A 322 4.56 -10.91 -4.19
CA LEU A 322 3.32 -10.28 -3.78
C LEU A 322 2.92 -10.83 -2.41
N GLY A 323 2.83 -9.95 -1.43
CA GLY A 323 2.31 -10.25 -0.11
C GLY A 323 0.91 -9.67 0.06
N VAL A 324 -0.05 -10.50 0.43
CA VAL A 324 -1.42 -10.08 0.68
C VAL A 324 -1.74 -10.22 2.16
N LEU A 325 -1.89 -9.11 2.85
CA LEU A 325 -2.37 -9.07 4.23
C LEU A 325 -3.85 -8.74 4.25
N ALA A 326 -4.63 -9.51 4.98
CA ALA A 326 -6.07 -9.28 5.12
C ALA A 326 -6.57 -9.33 6.56
N CYS A 327 -7.66 -8.62 6.81
CA CYS A 327 -8.44 -8.76 8.02
C CYS A 327 -9.20 -10.09 7.97
N ALA A 328 -8.95 -10.99 8.94
CA ALA A 328 -9.58 -12.32 8.96
C ALA A 328 -11.11 -12.27 9.02
N ARG A 329 -11.69 -11.19 9.56
CA ARG A 329 -13.15 -11.00 9.62
C ARG A 329 -13.74 -10.58 8.28
N ARG A 330 -13.03 -9.72 7.52
CA ARG A 330 -13.51 -9.16 6.25
C ARG A 330 -13.20 -10.09 5.06
N VAL A 331 -12.08 -10.81 5.15
CA VAL A 331 -11.62 -11.72 4.09
C VAL A 331 -11.25 -13.08 4.70
N PRO A 332 -12.24 -13.88 5.11
CA PRO A 332 -11.99 -15.21 5.68
C PRO A 332 -11.43 -16.19 4.64
N ASP A 333 -11.70 -15.99 3.37
CA ASP A 333 -11.33 -16.80 2.22
C ASP A 333 -10.14 -16.22 1.42
N ILE A 334 -9.11 -15.72 2.12
CA ILE A 334 -7.93 -15.10 1.50
C ILE A 334 -7.19 -16.07 0.56
N ASP A 335 -7.25 -17.38 0.83
CA ASP A 335 -6.65 -18.40 -0.03
C ASP A 335 -7.34 -18.42 -1.40
N ARG A 336 -8.69 -18.27 -1.44
CA ARG A 336 -9.41 -18.11 -2.70
C ARG A 336 -9.01 -16.84 -3.44
N PHE A 337 -8.80 -15.74 -2.71
CA PHE A 337 -8.31 -14.49 -3.32
C PHE A 337 -6.92 -14.66 -3.94
N ARG A 338 -6.01 -15.40 -3.27
CA ARG A 338 -4.70 -15.75 -3.83
C ARG A 338 -4.83 -16.53 -5.14
N GLU A 339 -5.67 -17.58 -5.17
CA GLU A 339 -5.91 -18.35 -6.39
C GLU A 339 -6.45 -17.47 -7.53
N LEU A 340 -7.39 -16.58 -7.23
CA LEU A 340 -7.92 -15.65 -8.21
C LEU A 340 -6.87 -14.67 -8.75
N LEU A 341 -5.95 -14.19 -7.91
CA LEU A 341 -4.82 -13.36 -8.35
C LEU A 341 -3.87 -14.14 -9.27
N GLU A 342 -3.60 -15.41 -8.96
CA GLU A 342 -2.78 -16.29 -9.79
C GLU A 342 -3.45 -16.55 -11.16
N GLU A 343 -4.76 -16.83 -11.17
CA GLU A 343 -5.54 -17.03 -12.39
C GLU A 343 -5.57 -15.77 -13.28
N GLU A 344 -5.77 -14.57 -12.69
CA GLU A 344 -5.75 -13.31 -13.43
C GLU A 344 -4.35 -12.99 -14.00
N ALA A 345 -3.29 -13.23 -13.21
CA ALA A 345 -1.93 -13.04 -13.67
C ALA A 345 -1.57 -14.01 -14.80
N ALA A 346 -1.92 -15.28 -14.64
CA ALA A 346 -1.71 -16.31 -15.67
C ALA A 346 -2.44 -15.97 -16.97
N ALA A 347 -3.70 -15.50 -16.87
CA ALA A 347 -4.50 -15.14 -18.04
C ALA A 347 -3.84 -14.02 -18.86
N ILE A 348 -3.30 -12.96 -18.23
CA ILE A 348 -2.57 -11.91 -18.94
C ILE A 348 -1.29 -12.45 -19.57
N LEU A 349 -0.48 -13.21 -18.82
CA LEU A 349 0.80 -13.72 -19.29
C LEU A 349 0.64 -14.74 -20.42
N ASP A 350 -0.34 -15.63 -20.33
CA ASP A 350 -0.66 -16.62 -21.37
C ASP A 350 -1.16 -15.97 -22.65
N LEU A 351 -2.06 -14.98 -22.54
CA LEU A 351 -2.59 -14.25 -23.70
C LEU A 351 -1.49 -13.44 -24.39
N ASP A 352 -0.50 -12.97 -23.66
CA ASP A 352 0.69 -12.34 -24.20
C ASP A 352 1.74 -13.34 -24.73
N GLY A 353 1.51 -14.64 -24.59
CA GLY A 353 2.47 -15.68 -25.01
C GLY A 353 3.74 -15.70 -24.18
N LEU A 354 3.68 -15.24 -22.94
CA LEU A 354 4.75 -15.24 -21.96
C LEU A 354 4.60 -16.48 -21.07
N ALA A 355 5.63 -17.31 -20.99
CA ALA A 355 5.56 -18.52 -20.17
C ALA A 355 5.30 -18.17 -18.70
N VAL A 356 4.23 -18.71 -18.17
CA VAL A 356 4.03 -18.79 -16.73
C VAL A 356 4.97 -19.89 -16.24
N ASP A 357 6.10 -19.53 -15.66
CA ASP A 357 6.96 -20.52 -15.05
C ASP A 357 6.16 -21.31 -14.01
N ALA A 358 6.19 -22.64 -14.13
CA ALA A 358 5.47 -23.59 -13.26
C ALA A 358 5.90 -23.54 -11.78
N ALA A 359 6.67 -22.53 -11.38
CA ALA A 359 7.09 -22.24 -10.02
C ALA A 359 6.03 -21.50 -9.16
N LEU A 360 4.78 -21.39 -9.66
CA LEU A 360 3.66 -20.82 -8.87
C LEU A 360 3.18 -21.77 -7.76
N ALA A 361 3.63 -23.00 -7.73
CA ALA A 361 3.19 -24.01 -6.78
C ALA A 361 4.34 -24.44 -5.86
N THR A 362 4.58 -23.72 -4.77
CA THR A 362 4.95 -24.28 -3.43
C THR A 362 5.15 -23.17 -2.41
#